data_09ca85412208ff1f2a747c3e67dfc28b
#
_entry.id   09ca85412208ff1f2a747c3e67dfc28b
#
_cell.length_a   1.000
_cell.length_b   1.000
_cell.length_c   1.000
_cell.angle_alpha   90.00
_cell.angle_beta   90.00
_cell.angle_gamma   90.00
#
_symmetry.space_group_name_H-M   'P 1'
#
loop_
_entity.id
_entity.type
_entity.pdbx_description
1 polymer ?
#
loop_
_entity_poly.entity_id
_entity_poly.type
_entity_poly.pdbx_seq_one_letter_code
_entity_poly.pdbx_strand_id
1 'polypeptide(L)'
;YTTLFRSTEIFQLQETSVINDYGIEDEIKRDISCNLGSLNIVNVMESGKFRDSVFTGMDALTVVSDEANIQNAPGVKKANSELHSVGLGVMNLHGYLAKNKIGYESEEAKDFANIFFMIMNYYSIERSMEIAKERGEKYQDFEQSDYANGKYFEFYTSQEFEPKFEKVRQLFDGIDIPTSNDWKELQNKVEQYGLYHAYRLAIAPTQSISYVQNATSSVMPIVDQIERRTYGNAETFYPMPFLSPETMWYYKSAFNTDQMKLIDLVATIQTHVDQGISTILYVNSEISTRELSRLYVYAHHKGLKSLYYTRNKLLSVEECTSCAI
;
A
#
# COMPACT_ATOMS: atom_id res chain seq x y z
N TYR A 1 -10.44 -5.29 -24.07
CA TYR A 1 -10.72 -3.97 -23.55
C TYR A 1 -9.85 -3.69 -22.34
N THR A 2 -8.80 -3.03 -22.59
CA THR A 2 -8.23 -1.81 -22.05
C THR A 2 -8.02 -1.83 -20.55
N THR A 3 -6.95 -2.35 -20.25
CA THR A 3 -6.12 -2.11 -19.09
C THR A 3 -5.52 -0.69 -19.12
N LEU A 4 -6.32 0.34 -19.03
CA LEU A 4 -5.84 1.72 -18.95
C LEU A 4 -5.31 2.08 -17.55
N PHE A 5 -5.60 1.25 -16.55
CA PHE A 5 -5.12 1.45 -15.17
C PHE A 5 -4.77 0.10 -14.55
N ARG A 6 -3.55 -0.38 -14.76
CA ARG A 6 -3.03 -1.58 -14.10
C ARG A 6 -2.54 -1.33 -12.68
N SER A 7 -2.37 -0.07 -12.29
CA SER A 7 -1.81 0.34 -11.01
C SER A 7 -2.68 1.45 -10.45
N THR A 8 -3.42 1.18 -9.37
CA THR A 8 -4.23 2.18 -8.66
C THR A 8 -3.56 2.64 -7.38
N GLU A 9 -2.44 2.05 -7.02
CA GLU A 9 -1.59 2.44 -5.91
C GLU A 9 -0.77 3.70 -6.22
N ILE A 10 -0.48 3.98 -7.49
CA ILE A 10 0.19 5.22 -7.89
C ILE A 10 -0.84 6.36 -7.94
N PHE A 11 -0.65 7.34 -7.09
CA PHE A 11 -1.53 8.50 -6.96
C PHE A 11 -0.68 9.76 -6.82
N GLN A 12 -0.20 10.27 -7.96
CA GLN A 12 0.72 11.40 -8.05
C GLN A 12 0.09 12.52 -8.88
N LEU A 13 0.55 13.74 -8.66
CA LEU A 13 0.17 14.87 -9.50
C LEU A 13 0.77 14.70 -10.89
N GLN A 14 -0.08 14.74 -11.91
CA GLN A 14 0.29 14.66 -13.32
C GLN A 14 -0.01 15.97 -14.01
N GLU A 15 0.92 16.40 -14.88
CA GLU A 15 0.76 17.56 -15.74
C GLU A 15 0.57 17.10 -17.20
N THR A 16 -0.14 17.89 -17.98
CA THR A 16 -0.38 17.57 -19.41
C THR A 16 0.71 18.13 -20.28
N SER A 17 1.47 17.25 -20.95
CA SER A 17 2.40 17.63 -22.00
C SER A 17 1.65 18.06 -23.27
N VAL A 18 2.21 19.00 -24.02
CA VAL A 18 1.71 19.42 -25.32
C VAL A 18 2.70 18.95 -26.38
N ILE A 19 2.21 18.10 -27.28
CA ILE A 19 2.99 17.63 -28.44
C ILE A 19 2.60 18.53 -29.62
N ASN A 20 3.56 19.24 -30.13
CA ASN A 20 3.35 20.23 -31.18
C ASN A 20 3.51 19.63 -32.59
N ASP A 21 3.08 20.39 -33.59
CA ASP A 21 3.26 20.04 -34.99
C ASP A 21 4.74 20.14 -35.43
N TYR A 22 5.02 19.56 -36.57
CA TYR A 22 6.36 19.49 -37.13
C TYR A 22 7.06 20.87 -37.15
N GLY A 23 8.26 20.94 -36.57
CA GLY A 23 9.07 22.13 -36.49
C GLY A 23 8.85 23.03 -35.28
N ILE A 24 7.94 22.68 -34.41
CA ILE A 24 7.71 23.34 -33.12
C ILE A 24 8.13 22.37 -32.00
N GLU A 25 8.88 22.88 -31.00
CA GLU A 25 9.35 22.09 -29.90
C GLU A 25 8.16 21.63 -28.99
N ASP A 26 8.21 20.37 -28.56
CA ASP A 26 7.21 19.82 -27.64
C ASP A 26 7.36 20.43 -26.25
N GLU A 27 6.24 20.76 -25.60
CA GLU A 27 6.23 21.19 -24.21
C GLU A 27 6.06 19.97 -23.28
N ILE A 28 7.18 19.40 -22.84
CA ILE A 28 7.18 18.23 -21.96
C ILE A 28 6.94 18.64 -20.51
N LYS A 29 5.86 18.15 -19.95
CA LYS A 29 5.49 18.31 -18.53
C LYS A 29 5.76 17.03 -17.74
N ARG A 30 5.58 17.09 -16.41
CA ARG A 30 5.71 15.93 -15.52
C ARG A 30 4.55 14.96 -15.73
N ASP A 31 4.86 13.73 -16.02
CA ASP A 31 3.96 12.60 -15.98
C ASP A 31 4.05 11.94 -14.58
N ILE A 32 3.85 10.64 -14.48
CA ILE A 32 3.99 9.88 -13.22
C ILE A 32 5.14 8.88 -13.34
N SER A 33 5.81 8.59 -12.22
CA SER A 33 6.81 7.52 -12.13
C SER A 33 6.33 6.43 -11.18
N CYS A 34 6.70 5.17 -11.48
CA CYS A 34 6.24 3.99 -10.76
C CYS A 34 7.43 3.15 -10.30
N ASN A 35 8.01 3.52 -9.16
CA ASN A 35 9.12 2.81 -8.51
C ASN A 35 8.57 2.15 -7.24
N LEU A 36 8.22 0.87 -7.32
CA LEU A 36 7.51 0.16 -6.26
C LEU A 36 8.36 -0.90 -5.57
N GLY A 37 8.22 -1.01 -4.26
CA GLY A 37 8.76 -2.07 -3.43
C GLY A 37 7.79 -2.45 -2.32
N SER A 38 7.91 -3.66 -1.77
CA SER A 38 7.01 -4.11 -0.70
C SER A 38 7.76 -4.89 0.36
N LEU A 39 7.59 -4.49 1.62
CA LEU A 39 8.10 -5.17 2.80
C LEU A 39 7.15 -6.29 3.22
N ASN A 40 7.68 -7.40 3.71
CA ASN A 40 6.89 -8.46 4.33
C ASN A 40 6.63 -8.09 5.80
N ILE A 41 5.36 -7.84 6.18
CA ILE A 41 4.98 -7.41 7.54
C ILE A 41 5.53 -8.37 8.60
N VAL A 42 5.47 -9.69 8.37
CA VAL A 42 6.02 -10.67 9.33
C VAL A 42 7.50 -10.42 9.59
N ASN A 43 8.28 -10.25 8.53
CA ASN A 43 9.73 -10.04 8.65
C ASN A 43 10.05 -8.71 9.34
N VAL A 44 9.30 -7.66 9.04
CA VAL A 44 9.48 -6.34 9.68
C VAL A 44 9.23 -6.44 11.19
N MET A 45 8.09 -7.03 11.58
CA MET A 45 7.69 -7.13 12.98
C MET A 45 8.59 -8.06 13.80
N GLU A 46 9.01 -9.19 13.22
CA GLU A 46 9.80 -10.21 13.95
C GLU A 46 11.31 -9.95 13.94
N SER A 47 11.80 -9.08 13.07
CA SER A 47 13.21 -8.73 13.04
C SER A 47 13.66 -7.88 14.23
N GLY A 48 12.77 -7.18 14.90
CA GLY A 48 13.06 -6.14 15.87
C GLY A 48 13.76 -4.90 15.26
N LYS A 49 13.76 -4.78 13.92
CA LYS A 49 14.46 -3.73 13.15
C LYS A 49 13.51 -2.99 12.23
N PHE A 50 12.40 -2.49 12.78
CA PHE A 50 11.37 -1.82 11.99
C PHE A 50 11.94 -0.63 11.20
N ARG A 51 12.62 0.29 11.90
CA ARG A 51 13.27 1.46 11.30
C ARG A 51 14.22 1.06 10.16
N ASP A 52 15.15 0.14 10.43
CA ASP A 52 16.14 -0.31 9.45
C ASP A 52 15.47 -0.93 8.21
N SER A 53 14.37 -1.66 8.38
CA SER A 53 13.61 -2.26 7.29
C SER A 53 13.00 -1.19 6.38
N VAL A 54 12.39 -0.15 6.95
CA VAL A 54 11.82 0.96 6.18
C VAL A 54 12.93 1.76 5.50
N PHE A 55 14.01 2.06 6.19
CA PHE A 55 15.17 2.78 5.65
C PHE A 55 15.77 2.04 4.45
N THR A 56 16.04 0.73 4.60
CA THR A 56 16.57 -0.09 3.51
C THR A 56 15.62 -0.11 2.30
N GLY A 57 14.31 -0.20 2.54
CA GLY A 57 13.30 -0.14 1.48
C GLY A 57 13.31 1.20 0.76
N MET A 58 13.39 2.32 1.49
CA MET A 58 13.48 3.66 0.92
C MET A 58 14.79 3.85 0.15
N ASP A 59 15.93 3.42 0.68
CA ASP A 59 17.23 3.51 0.02
C ASP A 59 17.25 2.70 -1.28
N ALA A 60 16.75 1.48 -1.27
CA ALA A 60 16.69 0.65 -2.45
C ALA A 60 15.83 1.28 -3.57
N LEU A 61 14.67 1.84 -3.21
CA LEU A 61 13.81 2.53 -4.17
C LEU A 61 14.40 3.85 -4.65
N THR A 62 15.12 4.56 -3.79
CA THR A 62 15.86 5.77 -4.18
C THR A 62 16.90 5.45 -5.25
N VAL A 63 17.69 4.40 -5.06
CA VAL A 63 18.67 3.96 -6.08
C VAL A 63 17.99 3.57 -7.38
N VAL A 64 16.86 2.84 -7.32
CA VAL A 64 16.08 2.48 -8.53
C VAL A 64 15.58 3.73 -9.25
N SER A 65 15.09 4.72 -8.52
CA SER A 65 14.63 5.99 -9.10
C SER A 65 15.76 6.76 -9.75
N ASP A 66 16.89 6.92 -9.05
CA ASP A 66 18.03 7.73 -9.50
C ASP A 66 18.75 7.10 -10.70
N GLU A 67 18.93 5.78 -10.69
CA GLU A 67 19.61 5.04 -11.77
C GLU A 67 18.69 4.68 -12.95
N ALA A 68 17.40 5.04 -12.89
CA ALA A 68 16.45 4.74 -13.96
C ALA A 68 16.77 5.55 -15.23
N ASN A 69 17.21 4.86 -16.29
CA ASN A 69 17.47 5.47 -17.58
C ASN A 69 16.23 5.45 -18.48
N ILE A 70 15.36 6.45 -18.29
CA ILE A 70 14.09 6.55 -19.02
C ILE A 70 14.33 7.34 -20.32
N GLN A 71 14.45 6.65 -21.45
CA GLN A 71 14.75 7.28 -22.75
C GLN A 71 13.50 7.61 -23.58
N ASN A 72 12.49 6.73 -23.55
CA ASN A 72 11.34 6.78 -24.47
C ASN A 72 10.07 7.38 -23.84
N ALA A 73 10.16 7.95 -22.65
CA ALA A 73 9.04 8.56 -21.93
C ALA A 73 9.51 9.86 -21.23
N PRO A 74 9.68 10.97 -21.97
CA PRO A 74 10.31 12.18 -21.45
C PRO A 74 9.54 12.81 -20.28
N GLY A 75 8.21 12.74 -20.26
CA GLY A 75 7.39 13.21 -19.14
C GLY A 75 7.58 12.38 -17.87
N VAL A 76 7.74 11.05 -17.99
CA VAL A 76 8.06 10.16 -16.87
C VAL A 76 9.48 10.43 -16.36
N LYS A 77 10.45 10.61 -17.27
CA LYS A 77 11.81 10.99 -16.91
C LYS A 77 11.83 12.29 -16.11
N LYS A 78 11.09 13.29 -16.57
CA LYS A 78 10.98 14.60 -15.89
C LYS A 78 10.37 14.45 -14.49
N ALA A 79 9.25 13.73 -14.36
CA ALA A 79 8.64 13.47 -13.07
C ALA A 79 9.59 12.71 -12.12
N ASN A 80 10.31 11.71 -12.63
CA ASN A 80 11.24 10.93 -11.83
C ASN A 80 12.42 11.78 -11.32
N SER A 81 12.98 12.65 -12.15
CA SER A 81 14.14 13.51 -11.80
C SER A 81 13.78 14.73 -10.94
N GLU A 82 12.55 15.22 -11.01
CA GLU A 82 12.11 16.40 -10.25
C GLU A 82 11.41 16.06 -8.94
N LEU A 83 10.69 14.92 -8.89
CA LEU A 83 9.89 14.52 -7.73
C LEU A 83 10.48 13.34 -6.97
N HIS A 84 11.41 12.58 -7.54
CA HIS A 84 12.03 11.38 -6.96
C HIS A 84 11.02 10.42 -6.31
N SER A 85 9.81 10.32 -6.89
CA SER A 85 8.70 9.61 -6.30
C SER A 85 8.95 8.12 -6.25
N VAL A 86 8.70 7.52 -5.09
CA VAL A 86 8.77 6.08 -4.85
C VAL A 86 7.47 5.59 -4.20
N GLY A 87 7.27 4.28 -4.19
CA GLY A 87 6.10 3.66 -3.57
C GLY A 87 6.51 2.45 -2.74
N LEU A 88 6.95 2.68 -1.51
CA LEU A 88 7.21 1.61 -0.57
C LEU A 88 5.88 1.14 0.03
N GLY A 89 5.59 -0.13 -0.14
CA GLY A 89 4.39 -0.77 0.38
C GLY A 89 4.71 -1.98 1.24
N VAL A 90 3.68 -2.79 1.46
CA VAL A 90 3.78 -4.01 2.25
C VAL A 90 2.98 -5.17 1.64
N MET A 91 3.28 -6.38 2.10
CA MET A 91 2.52 -7.60 1.86
C MET A 91 2.40 -8.40 3.16
N ASN A 92 1.54 -9.41 3.13
CA ASN A 92 1.35 -10.36 4.23
C ASN A 92 0.56 -9.83 5.43
N LEU A 93 -0.32 -8.85 5.24
CA LEU A 93 -1.16 -8.36 6.34
C LEU A 93 -2.07 -9.49 6.87
N HIS A 94 -2.83 -10.16 5.99
CA HIS A 94 -3.72 -11.24 6.42
C HIS A 94 -2.95 -12.40 7.04
N GLY A 95 -1.77 -12.76 6.50
CA GLY A 95 -0.89 -13.78 7.06
C GLY A 95 -0.41 -13.44 8.47
N TYR A 96 0.01 -12.21 8.70
CA TYR A 96 0.44 -11.75 10.02
C TYR A 96 -0.70 -11.74 11.03
N LEU A 97 -1.87 -11.24 10.64
CA LEU A 97 -3.07 -11.24 11.49
C LEU A 97 -3.48 -12.67 11.88
N ALA A 98 -3.57 -13.58 10.90
CA ALA A 98 -3.92 -14.97 11.14
C ALA A 98 -2.91 -15.70 12.03
N LYS A 99 -1.59 -15.50 11.81
CA LYS A 99 -0.52 -16.01 12.67
C LYS A 99 -0.74 -15.62 14.13
N ASN A 100 -1.15 -14.39 14.35
CA ASN A 100 -1.39 -13.84 15.70
C ASN A 100 -2.85 -14.03 16.17
N LYS A 101 -3.65 -14.85 15.49
CA LYS A 101 -5.04 -15.15 15.84
C LYS A 101 -5.92 -13.89 15.96
N ILE A 102 -5.74 -12.97 15.00
CA ILE A 102 -6.53 -11.75 14.85
C ILE A 102 -7.40 -11.89 13.60
N GLY A 103 -8.70 -11.68 13.73
CA GLY A 103 -9.61 -11.71 12.57
C GLY A 103 -9.42 -10.47 11.70
N TYR A 104 -9.41 -10.65 10.37
CA TYR A 104 -9.18 -9.57 9.42
C TYR A 104 -10.19 -8.40 9.56
N GLU A 105 -11.44 -8.70 9.94
CA GLU A 105 -12.53 -7.73 10.09
C GLU A 105 -12.63 -7.13 11.50
N SER A 106 -11.71 -7.49 12.40
CA SER A 106 -11.77 -7.09 13.81
C SER A 106 -11.26 -5.68 14.06
N GLU A 107 -11.62 -5.11 15.19
CA GLU A 107 -11.10 -3.82 15.63
C GLU A 107 -9.61 -3.93 16.00
N GLU A 108 -9.14 -5.11 16.47
CA GLU A 108 -7.70 -5.36 16.68
C GLU A 108 -6.92 -5.30 15.37
N ALA A 109 -7.47 -5.76 14.24
CA ALA A 109 -6.81 -5.66 12.94
C ALA A 109 -6.66 -4.19 12.50
N LYS A 110 -7.69 -3.37 12.74
CA LYS A 110 -7.62 -1.92 12.47
C LYS A 110 -6.63 -1.21 13.37
N ASP A 111 -6.62 -1.58 14.65
CA ASP A 111 -5.68 -1.01 15.63
C ASP A 111 -4.24 -1.34 15.26
N PHE A 112 -3.96 -2.61 14.93
CA PHE A 112 -2.65 -3.03 14.43
C PHE A 112 -2.25 -2.24 13.17
N ALA A 113 -3.14 -2.16 12.19
CA ALA A 113 -2.86 -1.44 10.95
C ALA A 113 -2.60 0.05 11.18
N ASN A 114 -3.38 0.69 12.06
CA ASN A 114 -3.18 2.10 12.42
C ASN A 114 -1.77 2.36 12.96
N ILE A 115 -1.31 1.57 13.92
CA ILE A 115 0.01 1.75 14.53
C ILE A 115 1.12 1.38 13.55
N PHE A 116 1.01 0.23 12.87
CA PHE A 116 2.03 -0.24 11.93
C PHE A 116 2.29 0.79 10.81
N PHE A 117 1.24 1.27 10.16
CA PHE A 117 1.38 2.21 9.05
C PHE A 117 1.75 3.62 9.49
N MET A 118 1.37 4.02 10.70
CA MET A 118 1.85 5.27 11.30
C MET A 118 3.38 5.23 11.51
N ILE A 119 3.92 4.15 12.07
CA ILE A 119 5.37 3.96 12.25
C ILE A 119 6.07 3.93 10.89
N MET A 120 5.53 3.19 9.93
CA MET A 120 6.08 3.11 8.57
C MET A 120 6.13 4.49 7.90
N ASN A 121 5.07 5.28 8.03
CA ASN A 121 5.02 6.64 7.52
C ASN A 121 6.07 7.54 8.19
N TYR A 122 6.18 7.49 9.52
CA TYR A 122 7.19 8.24 10.27
C TYR A 122 8.60 7.98 9.73
N TYR A 123 9.02 6.72 9.68
CA TYR A 123 10.36 6.37 9.23
C TYR A 123 10.59 6.62 7.75
N SER A 124 9.56 6.56 6.92
CA SER A 124 9.67 6.93 5.50
C SER A 124 9.94 8.43 5.31
N ILE A 125 9.31 9.27 6.13
CA ILE A 125 9.57 10.73 6.15
C ILE A 125 10.96 11.00 6.69
N GLU A 126 11.33 10.36 7.80
CA GLU A 126 12.65 10.53 8.41
C GLU A 126 13.76 10.20 7.40
N ARG A 127 13.66 9.04 6.68
CA ARG A 127 14.67 8.68 5.69
C ARG A 127 14.70 9.62 4.49
N SER A 128 13.54 10.04 3.99
CA SER A 128 13.46 11.01 2.90
C SER A 128 14.09 12.36 3.26
N MET A 129 13.90 12.81 4.50
CA MET A 129 14.52 14.02 5.03
C MET A 129 16.04 13.86 5.19
N GLU A 130 16.52 12.71 5.71
CA GLU A 130 17.95 12.44 5.82
C GLU A 130 18.64 12.46 4.45
N ILE A 131 18.04 11.84 3.43
CA ILE A 131 18.55 11.84 2.07
C ILE A 131 18.59 13.28 1.52
N ALA A 132 17.55 14.08 1.73
CA ALA A 132 17.53 15.48 1.31
C ALA A 132 18.67 16.27 1.97
N LYS A 133 18.88 16.05 3.26
CA LYS A 133 19.98 16.68 4.03
C LYS A 133 21.36 16.22 3.55
N GLU A 134 21.56 14.91 3.34
CA GLU A 134 22.83 14.31 2.88
C GLU A 134 23.23 14.83 1.50
N ARG A 135 22.25 14.99 0.59
CA ARG A 135 22.46 15.42 -0.79
C ARG A 135 22.41 16.94 -0.98
N GLY A 136 21.84 17.68 -0.03
CA GLY A 136 21.56 19.10 -0.16
C GLY A 136 20.50 19.40 -1.21
N GLU A 137 19.61 18.46 -1.48
CA GLU A 137 18.59 18.49 -2.53
C GLU A 137 17.25 18.03 -1.99
N LYS A 138 16.17 18.72 -2.37
CA LYS A 138 14.78 18.37 -2.08
C LYS A 138 14.00 18.31 -3.38
N TYR A 139 12.87 17.58 -3.37
CA TYR A 139 12.04 17.50 -4.57
C TYR A 139 11.54 18.88 -5.00
N GLN A 140 11.33 19.03 -6.30
CA GLN A 140 10.88 20.29 -6.89
C GLN A 140 9.49 20.68 -6.34
N ASP A 141 9.29 21.96 -6.07
CA ASP A 141 8.06 22.53 -5.49
C ASP A 141 7.79 22.14 -4.02
N PHE A 142 8.78 21.64 -3.29
CA PHE A 142 8.65 21.31 -1.86
C PHE A 142 8.02 22.45 -1.06
N GLU A 143 8.41 23.70 -1.31
CA GLU A 143 7.93 24.90 -0.58
C GLU A 143 6.43 25.14 -0.71
N GLN A 144 5.77 24.53 -1.70
CA GLN A 144 4.32 24.62 -1.91
C GLN A 144 3.55 23.50 -1.22
N SER A 145 4.26 22.56 -0.57
CA SER A 145 3.67 21.38 0.04
C SER A 145 3.18 21.64 1.47
N ASP A 146 2.25 20.80 1.91
CA ASP A 146 1.81 20.76 3.32
C ASP A 146 2.93 20.27 4.27
N TYR A 147 4.03 19.73 3.76
CA TYR A 147 5.23 19.41 4.55
C TYR A 147 6.02 20.67 4.91
N ALA A 148 6.20 21.59 3.95
CA ALA A 148 6.98 22.81 4.15
C ALA A 148 6.33 23.79 5.12
N ASN A 149 4.99 23.82 5.18
CA ASN A 149 4.23 24.71 6.07
C ASN A 149 3.79 24.02 7.38
N GLY A 150 4.19 22.76 7.61
CA GLY A 150 3.88 22.02 8.83
C GLY A 150 2.47 21.43 8.91
N LYS A 151 1.56 21.77 8.02
CA LYS A 151 0.15 21.33 8.06
C LYS A 151 -0.01 19.81 8.00
N TYR A 152 0.86 19.13 7.24
CA TYR A 152 0.86 17.66 7.19
C TYR A 152 1.02 17.03 8.57
N PHE A 153 1.82 17.66 9.44
CA PHE A 153 2.16 17.11 10.75
C PHE A 153 1.10 17.37 11.84
N GLU A 154 0.15 18.29 11.62
CA GLU A 154 -0.88 18.63 12.60
C GLU A 154 -1.64 17.41 13.13
N PHE A 155 -1.98 16.47 12.24
CA PHE A 155 -2.66 15.24 12.60
C PHE A 155 -1.84 14.36 13.55
N TYR A 156 -0.54 14.28 13.35
CA TYR A 156 0.37 13.43 14.13
C TYR A 156 0.86 14.09 15.42
N THR A 157 0.96 15.40 15.43
CA THR A 157 1.43 16.16 16.61
C THR A 157 0.32 16.49 17.59
N SER A 158 -0.96 16.38 17.19
CA SER A 158 -2.12 16.70 18.03
C SER A 158 -2.64 15.53 18.87
N GLN A 159 -2.09 14.32 18.70
CA GLN A 159 -2.55 13.12 19.41
C GLN A 159 -1.39 12.13 19.63
N GLU A 160 -1.59 11.22 20.59
CA GLU A 160 -0.69 10.09 20.77
C GLU A 160 -1.25 8.84 20.05
N PHE A 161 -0.35 8.07 19.46
CA PHE A 161 -0.68 6.81 18.81
C PHE A 161 -0.23 5.65 19.69
N GLU A 162 -1.18 4.99 20.31
CA GLU A 162 -0.94 3.83 21.17
C GLU A 162 -1.86 2.67 20.78
N PRO A 163 -1.38 1.42 20.85
CA PRO A 163 -2.24 0.25 20.69
C PRO A 163 -3.36 0.23 21.73
N LYS A 164 -4.60 0.14 21.27
CA LYS A 164 -5.80 0.16 22.13
C LYS A 164 -6.08 -1.20 22.77
N PHE A 165 -5.78 -2.27 22.05
CA PHE A 165 -6.03 -3.64 22.50
C PHE A 165 -4.76 -4.25 23.07
N GLU A 166 -4.88 -4.95 24.21
CA GLU A 166 -3.75 -5.59 24.87
C GLU A 166 -3.00 -6.56 23.96
N LYS A 167 -3.73 -7.31 23.15
CA LYS A 167 -3.17 -8.23 22.19
C LYS A 167 -2.33 -7.50 21.11
N VAL A 168 -2.78 -6.35 20.66
CA VAL A 168 -2.06 -5.52 19.69
C VAL A 168 -0.82 -4.89 20.36
N ARG A 169 -0.96 -4.42 21.61
CA ARG A 169 0.17 -3.87 22.38
C ARG A 169 1.32 -4.87 22.47
N GLN A 170 1.02 -6.13 22.76
CA GLN A 170 2.03 -7.20 22.84
C GLN A 170 2.76 -7.43 21.50
N LEU A 171 2.12 -7.16 20.35
CA LEU A 171 2.77 -7.28 19.04
C LEU A 171 3.83 -6.19 18.80
N PHE A 172 3.71 -5.06 19.48
CA PHE A 172 4.66 -3.95 19.38
C PHE A 172 5.68 -3.91 20.53
N ASP A 173 5.72 -4.95 21.38
CA ASP A 173 6.74 -5.04 22.44
C ASP A 173 8.14 -4.98 21.85
N GLY A 174 8.92 -3.98 22.30
CA GLY A 174 10.29 -3.74 21.81
C GLY A 174 10.37 -3.02 20.46
N ILE A 175 9.26 -2.53 19.94
CA ILE A 175 9.22 -1.65 18.75
C ILE A 175 8.95 -0.22 19.22
N ASP A 176 9.80 0.71 18.81
CA ASP A 176 9.62 2.12 19.11
C ASP A 176 8.42 2.69 18.35
N ILE A 177 7.44 3.19 19.08
CA ILE A 177 6.27 3.88 18.53
C ILE A 177 6.51 5.38 18.66
N PRO A 178 6.62 6.13 17.55
CA PRO A 178 6.86 7.57 17.59
C PRO A 178 5.77 8.32 18.34
N THR A 179 6.18 9.12 19.30
CA THR A 179 5.31 9.99 20.11
C THR A 179 4.97 11.29 19.37
N SER A 180 4.01 12.05 19.89
CA SER A 180 3.70 13.39 19.35
C SER A 180 4.91 14.34 19.39
N ASN A 181 5.83 14.16 20.36
CA ASN A 181 7.07 14.92 20.42
C ASN A 181 8.06 14.51 19.32
N ASP A 182 8.20 13.21 19.05
CA ASP A 182 9.04 12.72 17.95
C ASP A 182 8.54 13.27 16.61
N TRP A 183 7.23 13.32 16.40
CA TRP A 183 6.63 13.93 15.22
C TRP A 183 6.92 15.43 15.11
N LYS A 184 6.94 16.18 16.23
CA LYS A 184 7.32 17.60 16.25
C LYS A 184 8.79 17.79 15.91
N GLU A 185 9.67 16.94 16.43
CA GLU A 185 11.08 16.98 16.06
C GLU A 185 11.32 16.67 14.59
N LEU A 186 10.59 15.68 14.06
CA LEU A 186 10.65 15.35 12.64
C LEU A 186 10.12 16.50 11.79
N GLN A 187 9.00 17.14 12.16
CA GLN A 187 8.49 18.35 11.51
C GLN A 187 9.55 19.43 11.41
N ASN A 188 10.21 19.79 12.51
CA ASN A 188 11.25 20.82 12.53
C ASN A 188 12.41 20.49 11.59
N LYS A 189 12.82 19.21 11.53
CA LYS A 189 13.87 18.74 10.62
C LYS A 189 13.42 18.81 9.15
N VAL A 190 12.17 18.43 8.86
CA VAL A 190 11.61 18.50 7.51
C VAL A 190 11.46 19.95 7.03
N GLU A 191 11.01 20.86 7.87
CA GLU A 191 10.95 22.28 7.57
C GLU A 191 12.35 22.86 7.28
N GLN A 192 13.36 22.37 7.98
CA GLN A 192 14.74 22.83 7.81
C GLN A 192 15.43 22.27 6.56
N TYR A 193 15.28 20.96 6.30
CA TYR A 193 16.06 20.23 5.29
C TYR A 193 15.25 19.86 4.04
N GLY A 194 13.93 19.88 4.12
CA GLY A 194 13.03 19.38 3.07
C GLY A 194 12.91 17.86 3.04
N LEU A 195 12.25 17.36 2.00
CA LEU A 195 12.16 15.93 1.67
C LEU A 195 12.74 15.69 0.27
N TYR A 196 13.43 14.57 0.10
CA TYR A 196 13.96 14.17 -1.20
C TYR A 196 12.87 13.63 -2.13
N HIS A 197 11.88 12.88 -1.58
CA HIS A 197 10.79 12.27 -2.32
C HIS A 197 9.49 13.06 -2.13
N ALA A 198 8.82 13.42 -3.21
CA ALA A 198 7.49 14.03 -3.17
C ALA A 198 6.42 13.04 -2.70
N TYR A 199 6.56 11.75 -3.08
CA TYR A 199 5.69 10.65 -2.68
C TYR A 199 6.54 9.45 -2.24
N ARG A 200 6.11 8.73 -1.20
CA ARG A 200 6.94 7.69 -0.54
C ARG A 200 6.27 6.34 -0.42
N LEU A 201 4.98 6.31 -0.06
CA LEU A 201 4.25 5.09 0.26
C LEU A 201 3.15 4.79 -0.75
N ALA A 202 3.09 3.55 -1.23
CA ALA A 202 2.03 3.04 -2.09
C ALA A 202 1.85 1.54 -1.85
N ILE A 203 0.61 1.05 -1.81
CA ILE A 203 0.36 -0.37 -1.54
C ILE A 203 -0.01 -1.10 -2.84
N ALA A 204 0.97 -1.80 -3.39
CA ALA A 204 0.84 -2.59 -4.61
C ALA A 204 0.13 -3.95 -4.40
N PRO A 205 -0.39 -4.60 -5.46
CA PRO A 205 -1.03 -5.92 -5.35
C PRO A 205 -0.09 -7.05 -4.94
N THR A 206 1.21 -6.93 -5.14
CA THR A 206 2.32 -7.85 -4.77
C THR A 206 2.24 -9.29 -5.26
N GLN A 207 1.32 -9.64 -6.11
CA GLN A 207 1.02 -10.99 -6.59
C GLN A 207 2.22 -11.97 -6.60
N SER A 208 3.08 -11.92 -7.63
CA SER A 208 4.18 -12.89 -7.80
C SER A 208 5.22 -12.83 -6.68
N ILE A 209 5.57 -11.64 -6.20
CA ILE A 209 6.58 -11.50 -5.14
C ILE A 209 6.10 -12.03 -3.79
N SER A 210 4.78 -12.04 -3.53
CA SER A 210 4.23 -12.61 -2.29
C SER A 210 4.44 -14.12 -2.22
N TYR A 211 4.39 -14.84 -3.35
CA TYR A 211 4.66 -16.29 -3.36
C TYR A 211 6.12 -16.61 -3.07
N VAL A 212 7.04 -15.83 -3.64
CA VAL A 212 8.49 -16.00 -3.37
C VAL A 212 8.80 -15.78 -1.90
N GLN A 213 8.05 -14.89 -1.24
CA GLN A 213 8.21 -14.54 0.16
C GLN A 213 7.38 -15.42 1.12
N ASN A 214 6.64 -16.42 0.62
CA ASN A 214 5.66 -17.17 1.40
C ASN A 214 4.74 -16.24 2.22
N ALA A 215 4.09 -15.33 1.52
CA ALA A 215 3.29 -14.24 2.07
C ALA A 215 1.90 -14.16 1.44
N THR A 216 0.91 -13.65 2.15
CA THR A 216 -0.35 -13.23 1.54
C THR A 216 -0.16 -11.95 0.74
N SER A 217 -0.91 -11.78 -0.35
CA SER A 217 -0.73 -10.64 -1.25
C SER A 217 -1.21 -9.34 -0.62
N SER A 218 -0.38 -8.30 -0.69
CA SER A 218 -0.74 -6.94 -0.31
C SER A 218 -1.29 -6.84 1.14
N VAL A 219 -2.25 -5.97 1.34
CA VAL A 219 -3.04 -5.83 2.58
C VAL A 219 -4.43 -6.45 2.46
N MET A 220 -4.73 -7.09 1.33
CA MET A 220 -6.05 -7.67 1.05
C MET A 220 -6.25 -9.02 1.74
N PRO A 221 -7.51 -9.41 2.02
CA PRO A 221 -7.82 -10.75 2.51
C PRO A 221 -7.59 -11.80 1.43
N ILE A 222 -7.27 -13.02 1.84
CA ILE A 222 -7.08 -14.15 0.94
C ILE A 222 -8.40 -14.59 0.29
N VAL A 223 -8.32 -15.19 -0.89
CA VAL A 223 -9.49 -15.80 -1.55
C VAL A 223 -9.74 -17.20 -1.01
N ASP A 224 -8.69 -18.02 -0.98
CA ASP A 224 -8.75 -19.40 -0.51
C ASP A 224 -7.58 -19.71 0.42
N GLN A 225 -7.79 -20.60 1.39
CA GLN A 225 -6.73 -21.04 2.32
C GLN A 225 -5.65 -21.85 1.64
N ILE A 226 -5.99 -22.52 0.55
CA ILE A 226 -5.05 -23.24 -0.33
C ILE A 226 -5.36 -22.77 -1.75
N GLU A 227 -4.46 -22.02 -2.34
CA GLU A 227 -4.61 -21.58 -3.72
C GLU A 227 -4.19 -22.69 -4.68
N ARG A 228 -5.08 -23.01 -5.63
CA ARG A 228 -4.79 -23.90 -6.75
C ARG A 228 -4.32 -23.07 -7.94
N ARG A 229 -3.18 -23.41 -8.50
CA ARG A 229 -2.63 -22.77 -9.69
C ARG A 229 -2.27 -23.79 -10.75
N THR A 230 -2.64 -23.47 -11.98
CA THR A 230 -2.34 -24.30 -13.15
C THR A 230 -1.26 -23.60 -13.99
N TYR A 231 -0.16 -24.29 -14.26
CA TYR A 231 0.92 -23.87 -15.14
C TYR A 231 1.03 -24.89 -16.28
N GLY A 232 0.47 -24.57 -17.44
CA GLY A 232 0.32 -25.54 -18.52
C GLY A 232 -0.50 -26.75 -18.07
N ASN A 233 0.10 -27.94 -18.05
CA ASN A 233 -0.55 -29.19 -17.61
C ASN A 233 -0.27 -29.54 -16.14
N ALA A 234 0.47 -28.70 -15.40
CA ALA A 234 0.79 -28.95 -14.00
C ALA A 234 -0.09 -28.13 -13.07
N GLU A 235 -0.55 -28.76 -12.00
CA GLU A 235 -1.26 -28.10 -10.90
C GLU A 235 -0.34 -28.00 -9.69
N THR A 236 -0.36 -26.84 -9.05
CA THR A 236 0.37 -26.57 -7.80
C THR A 236 -0.57 -26.00 -6.77
N PHE A 237 -0.43 -26.48 -5.53
CA PHE A 237 -1.20 -26.02 -4.40
C PHE A 237 -0.33 -25.18 -3.47
N TYR A 238 -0.77 -23.98 -3.18
CA TYR A 238 -0.09 -23.05 -2.28
C TYR A 238 -0.95 -22.85 -1.03
N PRO A 239 -0.64 -23.52 0.10
CA PRO A 239 -1.28 -23.20 1.36
C PRO A 239 -0.86 -21.81 1.82
N MET A 240 -1.78 -21.09 2.47
CA MET A 240 -1.45 -19.79 3.05
C MET A 240 -0.37 -19.93 4.12
N PRO A 241 0.50 -18.92 4.28
CA PRO A 241 1.56 -18.94 5.29
C PRO A 241 0.95 -19.15 6.68
N PHE A 242 1.63 -19.95 7.53
CA PHE A 242 1.19 -20.26 8.90
C PHE A 242 -0.17 -20.99 9.00
N LEU A 243 -0.69 -21.56 7.92
CA LEU A 243 -1.94 -22.32 7.95
C LEU A 243 -1.78 -23.56 8.83
N SER A 244 -2.60 -23.65 9.88
CA SER A 244 -2.64 -24.74 10.85
C SER A 244 -4.04 -24.91 11.40
N PRO A 245 -4.36 -26.00 12.15
CA PRO A 245 -5.65 -26.14 12.81
C PRO A 245 -6.02 -24.98 13.75
N GLU A 246 -5.01 -24.30 14.34
CA GLU A 246 -5.20 -23.17 15.24
C GLU A 246 -5.43 -21.85 14.52
N THR A 247 -4.88 -21.68 13.32
CA THR A 247 -4.91 -20.41 12.57
C THR A 247 -5.90 -20.39 11.42
N MET A 248 -6.34 -21.54 10.92
CA MET A 248 -7.25 -21.63 9.77
C MET A 248 -8.55 -20.83 9.95
N TRP A 249 -9.04 -20.68 11.17
CA TRP A 249 -10.25 -19.94 11.50
C TRP A 249 -10.12 -18.43 11.31
N TYR A 250 -8.90 -17.92 11.28
CA TYR A 250 -8.58 -16.50 11.05
C TYR A 250 -8.38 -16.18 9.55
N TYR A 251 -8.28 -17.21 8.72
CA TYR A 251 -8.20 -17.10 7.26
C TYR A 251 -9.59 -17.15 6.61
N LYS A 252 -10.40 -16.15 6.90
CA LYS A 252 -11.71 -15.98 6.26
C LYS A 252 -11.51 -15.59 4.79
N SER A 253 -12.24 -16.25 3.88
CA SER A 253 -12.20 -15.90 2.46
C SER A 253 -12.67 -14.46 2.23
N ALA A 254 -12.02 -13.76 1.31
CA ALA A 254 -12.35 -12.41 0.88
C ALA A 254 -13.81 -12.27 0.43
N PHE A 255 -14.37 -13.31 -0.21
CA PHE A 255 -15.78 -13.33 -0.62
C PHE A 255 -16.77 -13.48 0.54
N ASN A 256 -16.32 -13.96 1.68
CA ASN A 256 -17.11 -14.09 2.89
C ASN A 256 -16.86 -12.93 3.88
N THR A 257 -15.87 -12.07 3.58
CA THR A 257 -15.53 -10.89 4.38
C THR A 257 -16.57 -9.80 4.15
N ASP A 258 -16.98 -9.12 5.22
CA ASP A 258 -17.80 -7.91 5.11
C ASP A 258 -16.99 -6.81 4.40
N GLN A 259 -17.46 -6.42 3.21
CA GLN A 259 -16.76 -5.45 2.38
C GLN A 259 -16.71 -4.05 2.99
N MET A 260 -17.66 -3.70 3.87
CA MET A 260 -17.61 -2.43 4.60
C MET A 260 -16.49 -2.46 5.66
N LYS A 261 -16.30 -3.60 6.35
CA LYS A 261 -15.20 -3.79 7.29
C LYS A 261 -13.82 -3.81 6.57
N LEU A 262 -13.76 -4.41 5.37
CA LEU A 262 -12.57 -4.32 4.52
C LEU A 262 -12.26 -2.86 4.19
N ILE A 263 -13.24 -2.10 3.74
CA ILE A 263 -13.08 -0.66 3.44
C ILE A 263 -12.62 0.11 4.69
N ASP A 264 -13.19 -0.16 5.87
CA ASP A 264 -12.78 0.49 7.12
C ASP A 264 -11.30 0.22 7.47
N LEU A 265 -10.84 -1.02 7.31
CA LEU A 265 -9.44 -1.38 7.52
C LEU A 265 -8.53 -0.67 6.52
N VAL A 266 -8.88 -0.69 5.23
CA VAL A 266 -8.10 -0.02 4.19
C VAL A 266 -8.10 1.49 4.37
N ALA A 267 -9.22 2.09 4.80
CA ALA A 267 -9.29 3.51 5.12
C ALA A 267 -8.35 3.91 6.28
N THR A 268 -8.26 3.05 7.29
CA THR A 268 -7.28 3.23 8.38
C THR A 268 -5.85 3.25 7.84
N ILE A 269 -5.51 2.32 6.95
CA ILE A 269 -4.20 2.29 6.28
C ILE A 269 -3.99 3.54 5.41
N GLN A 270 -5.01 3.96 4.66
CA GLN A 270 -4.94 5.11 3.75
C GLN A 270 -4.63 6.43 4.48
N THR A 271 -4.99 6.53 5.76
CA THR A 271 -4.64 7.71 6.59
C THR A 271 -3.12 7.95 6.64
N HIS A 272 -2.33 6.89 6.55
CA HIS A 272 -0.88 6.93 6.68
C HIS A 272 -0.13 6.73 5.35
N VAL A 273 -0.84 6.43 4.26
CA VAL A 273 -0.27 6.19 2.93
C VAL A 273 -0.54 7.38 2.02
N ASP A 274 0.52 8.01 1.55
CA ASP A 274 0.43 9.25 0.78
C ASP A 274 0.00 9.06 -0.68
N GLN A 275 0.16 7.88 -1.26
CA GLN A 275 -0.41 7.52 -2.56
C GLN A 275 -1.64 6.60 -2.38
N GLY A 276 -1.90 5.72 -3.34
CA GLY A 276 -3.05 4.83 -3.32
C GLY A 276 -2.76 3.46 -2.71
N ILE A 277 -3.84 2.71 -2.55
CA ILE A 277 -3.84 1.31 -2.12
C ILE A 277 -4.61 0.52 -3.18
N SER A 278 -4.01 -0.54 -3.72
CA SER A 278 -4.66 -1.43 -4.69
C SER A 278 -5.79 -2.23 -4.04
N THR A 279 -6.88 -1.54 -3.74
CA THR A 279 -8.03 -2.07 -3.02
C THR A 279 -8.93 -2.86 -3.94
N ILE A 280 -9.20 -4.12 -3.60
CA ILE A 280 -10.09 -5.02 -4.32
C ILE A 280 -11.38 -5.19 -3.52
N LEU A 281 -12.53 -5.01 -4.17
CA LEU A 281 -13.82 -5.39 -3.61
C LEU A 281 -14.19 -6.81 -4.08
N TYR A 282 -14.66 -7.64 -3.17
CA TYR A 282 -15.01 -9.03 -3.45
C TYR A 282 -16.51 -9.20 -3.30
N VAL A 283 -17.18 -9.54 -4.40
CA VAL A 283 -18.63 -9.63 -4.43
C VAL A 283 -19.09 -10.96 -5.02
N ASN A 284 -20.27 -11.40 -4.63
CA ASN A 284 -20.93 -12.55 -5.25
C ASN A 284 -21.71 -12.09 -6.47
N SER A 285 -21.95 -13.00 -7.41
CA SER A 285 -22.68 -12.72 -8.66
C SER A 285 -24.11 -12.19 -8.46
N GLU A 286 -24.68 -12.40 -7.28
CA GLU A 286 -26.05 -11.97 -6.92
C GLU A 286 -26.10 -10.55 -6.35
N ILE A 287 -24.95 -9.86 -6.20
CA ILE A 287 -24.93 -8.49 -5.68
C ILE A 287 -25.77 -7.57 -6.56
N SER A 288 -26.65 -6.80 -5.96
CA SER A 288 -27.43 -5.80 -6.67
C SER A 288 -26.56 -4.59 -7.03
N THR A 289 -26.91 -3.89 -8.13
CA THR A 289 -26.25 -2.62 -8.52
C THR A 289 -26.32 -1.58 -7.39
N ARG A 290 -27.41 -1.60 -6.61
CA ARG A 290 -27.58 -0.70 -5.47
C ARG A 290 -26.56 -0.98 -4.36
N GLU A 291 -26.35 -2.24 -4.03
CA GLU A 291 -25.37 -2.64 -3.00
C GLU A 291 -23.95 -2.35 -3.45
N LEU A 292 -23.62 -2.68 -4.70
CA LEU A 292 -22.33 -2.35 -5.27
C LEU A 292 -22.06 -0.84 -5.24
N SER A 293 -23.03 -0.02 -5.67
CA SER A 293 -22.92 1.44 -5.61
C SER A 293 -22.72 1.95 -4.19
N ARG A 294 -23.35 1.32 -3.20
CA ARG A 294 -23.14 1.68 -1.77
C ARG A 294 -21.71 1.45 -1.33
N LEU A 295 -21.06 0.37 -1.76
CA LEU A 295 -19.66 0.10 -1.44
C LEU A 295 -18.74 1.17 -2.03
N TYR A 296 -18.95 1.58 -3.30
CA TYR A 296 -18.17 2.65 -3.92
C TYR A 296 -18.34 3.99 -3.20
N VAL A 297 -19.57 4.37 -2.89
CA VAL A 297 -19.86 5.61 -2.14
C VAL A 297 -19.26 5.56 -0.75
N TYR A 298 -19.34 4.40 -0.08
CA TYR A 298 -18.76 4.21 1.25
C TYR A 298 -17.23 4.33 1.22
N ALA A 299 -16.57 3.70 0.26
CA ALA A 299 -15.12 3.80 0.09
C ALA A 299 -14.68 5.26 -0.13
N HIS A 300 -15.39 6.00 -0.99
CA HIS A 300 -15.14 7.42 -1.20
C HIS A 300 -15.34 8.24 0.10
N HIS A 301 -16.45 8.02 0.82
CA HIS A 301 -16.75 8.70 2.08
C HIS A 301 -15.70 8.42 3.16
N LYS A 302 -15.11 7.21 3.17
CA LYS A 302 -14.03 6.83 4.08
C LYS A 302 -12.65 7.35 3.68
N GLY A 303 -12.55 8.05 2.55
CA GLY A 303 -11.31 8.70 2.11
C GLY A 303 -10.34 7.79 1.35
N LEU A 304 -10.81 6.64 0.81
CA LEU A 304 -9.97 5.85 -0.09
C LEU A 304 -9.69 6.65 -1.36
N LYS A 305 -8.43 6.75 -1.74
CA LYS A 305 -7.99 7.49 -2.94
C LYS A 305 -8.34 6.76 -4.22
N SER A 306 -8.34 5.42 -4.20
CA SER A 306 -8.60 4.59 -5.38
C SER A 306 -9.23 3.25 -5.01
N LEU A 307 -9.91 2.63 -5.99
CA LEU A 307 -10.33 1.24 -5.98
C LEU A 307 -9.73 0.56 -7.21
N TYR A 308 -9.09 -0.60 -7.02
CA TYR A 308 -8.38 -1.28 -8.11
C TYR A 308 -9.35 -1.99 -9.05
N TYR A 309 -10.10 -2.96 -8.55
CA TYR A 309 -11.18 -3.62 -9.28
C TYR A 309 -12.16 -4.32 -8.34
N THR A 310 -13.31 -4.72 -8.89
CA THR A 310 -14.26 -5.57 -8.19
C THR A 310 -14.13 -7.00 -8.72
N ARG A 311 -13.79 -7.94 -7.83
CA ARG A 311 -13.70 -9.36 -8.16
C ARG A 311 -15.03 -10.04 -7.87
N ASN A 312 -15.62 -10.60 -8.90
CA ASN A 312 -16.88 -11.34 -8.81
C ASN A 312 -16.60 -12.84 -8.67
N LYS A 313 -17.25 -13.51 -7.70
CA LYS A 313 -17.27 -14.96 -7.60
C LYS A 313 -18.31 -15.49 -8.57
N LEU A 314 -17.86 -16.06 -9.68
CA LEU A 314 -18.76 -16.81 -10.56
C LEU A 314 -19.27 -18.02 -9.78
N LEU A 315 -20.60 -18.18 -9.74
CA LEU A 315 -21.18 -19.46 -9.35
C LEU A 315 -20.70 -20.48 -10.39
N SER A 316 -20.00 -21.52 -9.96
CA SER A 316 -19.75 -22.66 -10.82
C SER A 316 -21.12 -23.20 -11.22
N VAL A 317 -21.45 -23.10 -12.51
CA VAL A 317 -22.49 -23.92 -13.06
C VAL A 317 -21.97 -25.35 -12.87
N GLU A 318 -22.54 -26.11 -11.95
CA GLU A 318 -22.29 -27.54 -11.92
C GLU A 318 -22.62 -28.04 -13.32
N GLU A 319 -21.62 -28.53 -14.04
CA GLU A 319 -21.87 -29.21 -15.31
C GLU A 319 -22.89 -30.30 -14.99
N CYS A 320 -24.07 -30.12 -15.53
CA CYS A 320 -25.15 -31.08 -15.39
C CYS A 320 -24.71 -32.38 -16.07
N THR A 321 -24.12 -33.29 -15.30
CA THR A 321 -23.66 -34.61 -15.75
C THR A 321 -24.81 -35.45 -16.33
N SER A 322 -26.06 -34.99 -16.20
CA SER A 322 -27.25 -35.65 -16.80
C SER A 322 -27.51 -35.25 -18.25
N CYS A 323 -26.79 -34.27 -18.84
CA CYS A 323 -26.93 -33.87 -20.24
C CYS A 323 -25.86 -34.49 -21.17
N ALA A 324 -25.01 -35.36 -20.67
CA ALA A 324 -24.03 -36.10 -21.45
C ALA A 324 -24.55 -37.55 -21.69
N ILE A 325 -25.60 -37.73 -22.50
CA ILE A 325 -25.97 -38.99 -23.12
C ILE A 325 -26.09 -38.75 -24.63
#